data_b364012f134b060aca3b384650f6e10c
#
_entry.id   b364012f134b060aca3b384650f6e10c
#
_cell.length_a   1.000
_cell.length_b   1.000
_cell.length_c   1.000
_cell.angle_alpha   90.00
_cell.angle_beta   90.00
_cell.angle_gamma   90.00
#
_symmetry.space_group_name_H-M   'P 1'
#
loop_
_entity.id
_entity.type
_entity.pdbx_description
1 polymer ?
#
loop_
_entity_poly.entity_id
_entity_poly.type
_entity_poly.pdbx_seq_one_letter_code
_entity_poly.pdbx_strand_id
1 'polypeptide(L)'
;MYELMVRDSFAAAHSLRGYKGKCEHTHGHNYTVEAYFMSKKLGRTGLAVDFVELKDALKKVLDLLDHRHLNEDVPFFRKNNTSAENIARFIFKALKKGVKKAKVTRISIYESDNAMAAYSE
;
A
#
# COMPACT_ATOMS: atom_id res chain seq x y z
N MET A 1 -0.66 -17.92 -16.27
CA MET A 1 -0.53 -16.69 -15.46
C MET A 1 -1.17 -16.92 -14.10
N TYR A 2 -0.44 -16.63 -13.02
CA TYR A 2 -0.94 -16.80 -11.65
C TYR A 2 -1.03 -15.44 -10.98
N GLU A 3 -2.12 -15.21 -10.24
CA GLU A 3 -2.29 -14.01 -9.44
C GLU A 3 -2.24 -14.37 -7.96
N LEU A 4 -1.47 -13.60 -7.19
CA LEU A 4 -1.38 -13.75 -5.75
C LEU A 4 -1.77 -12.43 -5.08
N MET A 5 -2.35 -12.53 -3.90
CA MET A 5 -2.69 -11.35 -3.10
C MET A 5 -2.30 -11.61 -1.64
N VAL A 6 -1.70 -10.61 -1.02
CA VAL A 6 -1.49 -10.58 0.42
C VAL A 6 -2.10 -9.30 0.99
N ARG A 7 -2.58 -9.39 2.21
CA ARG A 7 -3.28 -8.29 2.89
C ARG A 7 -2.58 -7.99 4.22
N ASP A 8 -2.48 -6.71 4.53
CA ASP A 8 -1.99 -6.24 5.83
C ASP A 8 -2.64 -4.90 6.13
N SER A 9 -2.38 -4.34 7.30
CA SER A 9 -2.96 -3.08 7.72
C SER A 9 -1.93 -2.20 8.41
N PHE A 10 -2.21 -0.91 8.44
CA PHE A 10 -1.44 0.04 9.22
C PHE A 10 -2.35 1.15 9.72
N ALA A 11 -1.95 1.80 10.82
CA ALA A 11 -2.67 2.95 11.37
C ALA A 11 -1.83 4.21 11.15
N ALA A 12 -2.45 5.27 10.66
CA ALA A 12 -1.76 6.53 10.44
C ALA A 12 -2.70 7.71 10.51
N ALA A 13 -2.14 8.88 10.84
CA ALA A 13 -2.87 10.14 10.81
C ALA A 13 -2.52 10.91 9.54
N HIS A 14 -3.47 11.66 9.03
CA HIS A 14 -3.27 12.53 7.88
C HIS A 14 -4.27 13.67 7.84
N SER A 15 -4.01 14.63 6.96
CA SER A 15 -4.99 15.68 6.61
C SER A 15 -4.86 15.96 5.12
N LEU A 16 -5.99 16.20 4.46
CA LEU A 16 -6.00 16.54 3.03
C LEU A 16 -5.81 18.04 2.85
N ARG A 17 -4.71 18.44 2.25
CA ARG A 17 -4.40 19.84 1.95
C ARG A 17 -5.24 20.32 0.76
N GLY A 18 -5.76 21.53 0.87
CA GLY A 18 -6.58 22.14 -0.19
C GLY A 18 -7.99 21.59 -0.28
N TYR A 19 -8.42 20.78 0.68
CA TYR A 19 -9.77 20.23 0.74
C TYR A 19 -10.56 20.90 1.87
N LYS A 20 -11.78 21.33 1.60
CA LYS A 20 -12.68 21.91 2.60
C LYS A 20 -13.68 20.84 3.06
N GLY A 21 -13.71 20.57 4.37
CA GLY A 21 -14.57 19.59 4.98
C GLY A 21 -13.88 18.89 6.13
N LYS A 22 -14.42 17.75 6.57
CA LYS A 22 -13.86 17.01 7.72
C LYS A 22 -12.42 16.55 7.48
N CYS A 23 -12.06 16.24 6.22
CA CYS A 23 -10.75 15.71 5.88
C CYS A 23 -9.63 16.76 5.87
N GLU A 24 -9.95 18.06 5.96
CA GLU A 24 -8.91 19.09 6.10
C GLU A 24 -8.27 19.07 7.49
N HIS A 25 -8.94 18.52 8.49
CA HIS A 25 -8.42 18.39 9.85
C HIS A 25 -7.65 17.08 9.99
N THR A 26 -6.62 17.08 10.83
CA THR A 26 -5.85 15.86 11.13
C THR A 26 -6.76 14.83 11.79
N HIS A 27 -6.76 13.62 11.24
CA HIS A 27 -7.52 12.50 11.73
C HIS A 27 -6.78 11.21 11.40
N GLY A 28 -7.20 10.10 12.00
CA GLY A 28 -6.55 8.82 11.82
C GLY A 28 -7.46 7.77 11.19
N HIS A 29 -6.84 6.83 10.51
CA HIS A 29 -7.51 5.65 9.95
C HIS A 29 -6.71 4.39 10.25
N ASN A 30 -7.42 3.26 10.34
CA ASN A 30 -6.81 1.96 10.20
C ASN A 30 -6.97 1.57 8.73
N TYR A 31 -5.88 1.68 7.98
CA TYR A 31 -5.89 1.35 6.55
C TYR A 31 -5.70 -0.13 6.36
N THR A 32 -6.52 -0.75 5.50
CA THR A 32 -6.29 -2.11 5.03
C THR A 32 -5.70 -2.04 3.62
N VAL A 33 -4.64 -2.80 3.39
CA VAL A 33 -3.90 -2.80 2.12
C VAL A 33 -3.91 -4.20 1.54
N GLU A 34 -4.26 -4.30 0.26
CA GLU A 34 -4.17 -5.53 -0.52
C GLU A 34 -3.17 -5.32 -1.63
N ALA A 35 -2.15 -6.17 -1.67
CA ALA A 35 -1.11 -6.13 -2.69
C ALA A 35 -1.27 -7.32 -3.63
N TYR A 36 -1.39 -7.04 -4.93
CA TYR A 36 -1.61 -8.04 -5.97
C TYR A 36 -0.35 -8.20 -6.82
N PHE A 37 -0.03 -9.46 -7.11
CA PHE A 37 1.16 -9.84 -7.86
C PHE A 37 0.80 -10.84 -8.97
N MET A 38 1.54 -10.80 -10.07
CA MET A 38 1.38 -11.75 -11.16
C MET A 38 2.70 -12.46 -11.43
N SER A 39 2.60 -13.74 -11.77
CA SER A 39 3.75 -14.55 -12.17
C SER A 39 3.35 -15.52 -13.28
N LYS A 40 4.24 -15.73 -14.23
CA LYS A 40 4.03 -16.68 -15.33
C LYS A 40 4.47 -18.10 -14.97
N LYS A 41 5.35 -18.23 -13.97
CA LYS A 41 6.03 -19.49 -13.67
C LYS A 41 5.82 -19.90 -12.22
N LEU A 42 5.87 -21.21 -12.00
CA LEU A 42 5.96 -21.80 -10.66
C LEU A 42 7.36 -22.35 -10.46
N GLY A 43 7.83 -22.28 -9.21
CA GLY A 43 9.06 -22.94 -8.82
C GLY A 43 8.87 -24.43 -8.62
N ARG A 44 9.93 -25.09 -8.15
CA ARG A 44 9.95 -26.56 -7.95
C ARG A 44 8.90 -27.05 -6.96
N THR A 45 8.55 -26.22 -5.98
CA THR A 45 7.54 -26.53 -4.96
C THR A 45 6.12 -26.25 -5.41
N GLY A 46 5.92 -25.77 -6.65
CA GLY A 46 4.60 -25.38 -7.14
C GLY A 46 4.17 -23.97 -6.71
N LEU A 47 5.06 -23.19 -6.12
CA LEU A 47 4.78 -21.81 -5.69
C LEU A 47 5.32 -20.83 -6.73
N ALA A 48 4.54 -19.79 -7.04
CA ALA A 48 5.05 -18.65 -7.79
C ALA A 48 6.03 -17.84 -6.92
N VAL A 49 5.58 -17.46 -5.75
CA VAL A 49 6.38 -16.87 -4.67
C VAL A 49 5.74 -17.30 -3.36
N ASP A 50 6.54 -17.56 -2.34
CA ASP A 50 6.02 -17.87 -1.02
C ASP A 50 5.26 -16.67 -0.44
N PHE A 51 4.06 -16.90 0.08
CA PHE A 51 3.26 -15.85 0.72
C PHE A 51 4.01 -15.18 1.88
N VAL A 52 4.82 -15.93 2.62
CA VAL A 52 5.63 -15.36 3.71
C VAL A 52 6.55 -14.26 3.16
N GLU A 53 7.19 -14.50 2.03
CA GLU A 53 8.08 -13.53 1.39
C GLU A 53 7.32 -12.27 0.96
N LEU A 54 6.12 -12.45 0.38
CA LEU A 54 5.28 -11.31 -0.05
C LEU A 54 4.75 -10.52 1.15
N LYS A 55 4.35 -11.21 2.21
CA LYS A 55 3.87 -10.56 3.44
C LYS A 55 4.99 -9.77 4.12
N ASP A 56 6.20 -10.33 4.17
CA ASP A 56 7.35 -9.62 4.74
C ASP A 56 7.70 -8.37 3.94
N ALA A 57 7.65 -8.46 2.61
CA ALA A 57 7.89 -7.30 1.74
C ALA A 57 6.85 -6.21 1.97
N LEU A 58 5.57 -6.58 2.04
CA LEU A 58 4.49 -5.63 2.31
C LEU A 58 4.66 -4.99 3.68
N LYS A 59 4.95 -5.78 4.72
CA LYS A 59 5.15 -5.27 6.07
C LYS A 59 6.26 -4.23 6.13
N LYS A 60 7.39 -4.48 5.46
CA LYS A 60 8.50 -3.51 5.42
C LYS A 60 8.07 -2.17 4.85
N VAL A 61 7.25 -2.18 3.81
CA VAL A 61 6.73 -0.93 3.22
C VAL A 61 5.75 -0.26 4.18
N LEU A 62 4.82 -1.01 4.77
CA LEU A 62 3.82 -0.45 5.67
C LEU A 62 4.45 0.08 6.97
N ASP A 63 5.57 -0.48 7.40
CA ASP A 63 6.30 0.03 8.57
C ASP A 63 6.81 1.47 8.37
N LEU A 64 6.96 1.92 7.12
CA LEU A 64 7.28 3.31 6.81
C LEU A 64 6.13 4.27 7.08
N LEU A 65 4.91 3.75 7.14
CA LEU A 65 3.68 4.53 7.26
C LEU A 65 3.01 4.33 8.63
N ASP A 66 3.23 3.17 9.25
CA ASP A 66 2.51 2.76 10.45
C ASP A 66 2.85 3.65 11.65
N HIS A 67 1.81 4.08 12.37
CA HIS A 67 1.90 4.96 13.54
C HIS A 67 2.60 6.29 13.24
N ARG A 68 2.45 6.79 12.01
CA ARG A 68 3.03 8.07 11.57
C ARG A 68 1.95 9.10 11.30
N HIS A 69 2.35 10.37 11.35
CA HIS A 69 1.59 11.46 10.74
C HIS A 69 2.11 11.61 9.31
N LEU A 70 1.35 11.13 8.33
CA LEU A 70 1.84 10.98 6.96
C LEU A 70 2.34 12.29 6.36
N ASN A 71 1.59 13.39 6.57
CA ASN A 71 1.94 14.71 6.03
C ASN A 71 3.29 15.20 6.53
N GLU A 72 3.63 14.91 7.79
CA GLU A 72 4.82 15.44 8.44
C GLU A 72 6.00 14.49 8.42
N ASP A 73 5.75 13.18 8.59
CA ASP A 73 6.79 12.20 8.85
C ASP A 73 7.29 11.48 7.59
N VAL A 74 6.52 11.51 6.50
CA VAL A 74 6.87 10.79 5.27
C VAL A 74 7.19 11.81 4.18
N PRO A 75 8.45 11.91 3.74
CA PRO A 75 8.89 12.94 2.77
C PRO A 75 8.07 12.98 1.48
N PHE A 76 7.65 11.82 0.96
CA PHE A 76 6.81 11.73 -0.25
C PHE A 76 5.56 12.60 -0.14
N PHE A 77 4.94 12.65 1.05
CA PHE A 77 3.69 13.37 1.25
C PHE A 77 3.86 14.86 1.54
N ARG A 78 5.08 15.36 1.53
CA ARG A 78 5.31 16.82 1.55
C ARG A 78 4.95 17.45 0.21
N LYS A 79 5.14 16.71 -0.90
CA LYS A 79 4.85 17.17 -2.26
C LYS A 79 3.60 16.53 -2.86
N ASN A 80 3.12 15.44 -2.28
CA ASN A 80 1.96 14.70 -2.75
C ASN A 80 0.95 14.64 -1.62
N ASN A 81 -0.29 15.03 -1.89
CA ASN A 81 -1.33 14.99 -0.86
C ASN A 81 -1.54 13.57 -0.34
N THR A 82 -2.00 13.44 0.90
CA THR A 82 -2.17 12.14 1.57
C THR A 82 -3.52 11.49 1.25
N SER A 83 -3.93 11.55 0.00
CA SER A 83 -5.12 10.86 -0.49
C SER A 83 -4.88 9.35 -0.51
N ALA A 84 -5.96 8.56 -0.45
CA ALA A 84 -5.87 7.11 -0.59
C ALA A 84 -5.17 6.72 -1.89
N GLU A 85 -5.44 7.45 -2.98
CA GLU A 85 -4.82 7.23 -4.29
C GLU A 85 -3.29 7.39 -4.23
N ASN A 86 -2.81 8.46 -3.62
CA ASN A 86 -1.37 8.71 -3.50
C ASN A 86 -0.70 7.74 -2.51
N ILE A 87 -1.40 7.32 -1.46
CA ILE A 87 -0.88 6.29 -0.55
C ILE A 87 -0.73 4.96 -1.29
N ALA A 88 -1.73 4.58 -2.08
CA ALA A 88 -1.65 3.36 -2.89
C ALA A 88 -0.47 3.40 -3.87
N ARG A 89 -0.26 4.54 -4.52
CA ARG A 89 0.86 4.74 -5.43
C ARG A 89 2.21 4.65 -4.72
N PHE A 90 2.32 5.25 -3.55
CA PHE A 90 3.55 5.16 -2.73
C PHE A 90 3.89 3.70 -2.42
N ILE A 91 2.91 2.94 -1.93
CA ILE A 91 3.10 1.53 -1.59
C ILE A 91 3.48 0.72 -2.84
N PHE A 92 2.81 0.96 -3.97
CA PHE A 92 3.10 0.28 -5.23
C PHE A 92 4.56 0.46 -5.64
N LYS A 93 5.03 1.70 -5.67
CA LYS A 93 6.41 2.02 -6.08
C LYS A 93 7.44 1.40 -5.13
N ALA A 94 7.18 1.43 -3.84
CA ALA A 94 8.08 0.84 -2.85
C ALA A 94 8.15 -0.69 -2.99
N LEU A 95 6.99 -1.36 -3.14
CA LEU A 95 6.94 -2.81 -3.34
C LEU A 95 7.62 -3.24 -4.64
N LYS A 96 7.44 -2.48 -5.71
CA LYS A 96 8.07 -2.76 -7.00
C LYS A 96 9.59 -2.83 -6.89
N LYS A 97 10.18 -2.02 -6.02
CA LYS A 97 11.63 -2.05 -5.77
C LYS A 97 12.05 -3.27 -4.96
N GLY A 98 11.20 -3.73 -4.04
CA GLY A 98 11.53 -4.81 -3.10
C GLY A 98 11.21 -6.20 -3.56
N VAL A 99 10.25 -6.38 -4.48
CA VAL A 99 9.82 -7.70 -4.96
C VAL A 99 10.24 -7.87 -6.41
N LYS A 100 11.05 -8.91 -6.67
CA LYS A 100 11.59 -9.19 -8.02
C LYS A 100 11.08 -10.49 -8.63
N LYS A 101 10.63 -11.43 -7.80
CA LYS A 101 10.18 -12.74 -8.26
C LYS A 101 8.79 -12.73 -8.90
N ALA A 102 7.99 -11.72 -8.60
CA ALA A 102 6.67 -11.53 -9.19
C ALA A 102 6.48 -10.05 -9.51
N LYS A 103 5.59 -9.76 -10.45
CA LYS A 103 5.28 -8.38 -10.84
C LYS A 103 4.17 -7.84 -9.96
N VAL A 104 4.41 -6.74 -9.27
CA VAL A 104 3.34 -5.99 -8.58
C VAL A 104 2.42 -5.42 -9.65
N THR A 105 1.12 -5.66 -9.53
CA THR A 105 0.14 -5.21 -10.53
C THR A 105 -0.86 -4.21 -9.99
N ARG A 106 -1.19 -4.29 -8.70
CA ARG A 106 -2.18 -3.41 -8.11
C ARG A 106 -1.99 -3.33 -6.59
N ILE A 107 -2.19 -2.15 -6.06
CA ILE A 107 -2.35 -1.92 -4.62
C ILE A 107 -3.74 -1.35 -4.40
N SER A 108 -4.53 -2.01 -3.55
CA SER A 108 -5.81 -1.49 -3.09
C SER A 108 -5.66 -1.03 -1.64
N ILE A 109 -6.16 0.16 -1.32
CA ILE A 109 -6.12 0.69 0.04
C ILE A 109 -7.52 1.10 0.48
N TYR A 110 -7.90 0.65 1.67
CA TYR A 110 -9.20 0.94 2.28
C TYR A 110 -8.98 1.90 3.44
N GLU A 111 -9.61 3.07 3.39
CA GLU A 111 -9.70 3.97 4.55
C GLU A 111 -10.72 3.47 5.55
N SER A 112 -11.73 2.77 5.06
CA SER A 112 -12.79 2.13 5.82
C SER A 112 -13.27 0.91 5.04
N ASP A 113 -14.18 0.14 5.61
CA ASP A 113 -14.77 -1.02 4.92
C ASP A 113 -15.54 -0.62 3.65
N ASN A 114 -15.94 0.64 3.55
CA ASN A 114 -16.84 1.14 2.51
C ASN A 114 -16.17 2.02 1.45
N ALA A 115 -14.89 2.34 1.60
CA ALA A 115 -14.20 3.25 0.68
C ALA A 115 -12.79 2.76 0.38
N MET A 116 -12.51 2.56 -0.89
CA MET A 116 -11.25 2.00 -1.36
C MET A 116 -10.77 2.76 -2.60
N ALA A 117 -9.47 2.95 -2.68
CA ALA A 117 -8.81 3.40 -3.90
C ALA A 117 -7.75 2.38 -4.29
N ALA A 118 -7.46 2.27 -5.57
CA ALA A 118 -6.43 1.37 -6.06
C ALA A 118 -5.53 2.07 -7.07
N TYR A 119 -4.27 1.68 -7.07
CA TYR A 119 -3.28 2.11 -8.06
C TYR A 119 -2.71 0.89 -8.77
N SER A 120 -2.58 0.98 -10.07
CA SER A 120 -2.03 -0.10 -10.91
C SER A 120 -1.15 0.47 -12.01
N GLU A 121 -0.26 -0.37 -12.52
CA GLU A 121 0.57 -0.13 -13.71
C GLU A 121 0.53 -1.33 -14.64
#